data_bdc1cc1cec7c31b6216a256dc8311370
#
_entry.id   bdc1cc1cec7c31b6216a256dc8311370
#
_cell.length_a   1.000
_cell.length_b   1.000
_cell.length_c   1.000
_cell.angle_alpha   90.00
_cell.angle_beta   90.00
_cell.angle_gamma   90.00
#
_symmetry.space_group_name_H-M   'P 1'
#
loop_
_entity.id
_entity.type
_entity.pdbx_description
1 polymer ?
#
loop_
_entity_poly.entity_id
_entity_poly.type
_entity_poly.pdbx_seq_one_letter_code
_entity_poly.pdbx_strand_id
1 'polypeptide(L)'
;MKYFDLFKEKATDENLTSTEKVGRYLKQSDDELNIFDDVCSKLPALTQEGTLIIDIGCGCSDPVKKLINNSHTYKNNLVLVDSLEMLSLLPDADNITKVDIKFPDKSFVETYQSKADAIIVYSVFQCVYQENNFILFADSLVKLLKSGGSLLLADLPNITKKKRFLSSEQGKLFHKNWSQGENVPEVNWNQFEAGSLDDSLVMMLLMRYRQMGYETYLVPQNKQLPFSNTREDILVRKW
;
A
#
# COMPACT_ATOMS: atom_id res chain seq x y z
N MET A 1 1.28 21.47 -1.32
CA MET A 1 2.41 20.56 -1.55
C MET A 1 1.84 19.22 -1.97
N LYS A 2 2.40 18.56 -2.97
CA LYS A 2 1.98 17.21 -3.38
C LYS A 2 2.57 16.18 -2.42
N TYR A 3 1.88 15.07 -2.19
CA TYR A 3 2.35 14.04 -1.24
C TYR A 3 3.72 13.47 -1.62
N PHE A 4 3.96 13.24 -2.91
CA PHE A 4 5.26 12.78 -3.40
C PHE A 4 6.40 13.71 -2.96
N ASP A 5 6.22 15.03 -3.13
CA ASP A 5 7.21 16.03 -2.74
C ASP A 5 7.38 16.10 -1.21
N LEU A 6 6.27 15.95 -0.45
CA LEU A 6 6.31 15.90 1.01
C LEU A 6 7.12 14.71 1.53
N PHE A 7 6.93 13.52 0.95
CA PHE A 7 7.68 12.33 1.36
C PHE A 7 9.14 12.38 0.92
N LYS A 8 9.42 13.03 -0.22
CA LYS A 8 10.76 13.34 -0.67
C LYS A 8 11.50 14.23 0.35
N GLU A 9 10.87 15.30 0.84
CA GLU A 9 11.43 16.14 1.89
C GLU A 9 11.66 15.37 3.20
N LYS A 10 10.69 14.55 3.63
CA LYS A 10 10.85 13.71 4.82
C LYS A 10 12.02 12.72 4.70
N ALA A 11 12.30 12.21 3.52
CA ALA A 11 13.40 11.28 3.30
C ALA A 11 14.77 11.94 3.61
N THR A 12 14.91 13.24 3.37
CA THR A 12 16.15 13.99 3.62
C THR A 12 16.31 14.48 5.06
N ASP A 13 15.24 14.43 5.88
CA ASP A 13 15.31 14.86 7.28
C ASP A 13 16.00 13.81 8.14
N GLU A 14 17.21 14.11 8.60
CA GLU A 14 18.02 13.21 9.44
C GLU A 14 17.44 12.98 10.84
N ASN A 15 16.54 13.86 11.30
CA ASN A 15 15.90 13.71 12.61
C ASN A 15 14.75 12.71 12.61
N LEU A 16 14.25 12.30 11.44
CA LEU A 16 13.15 11.34 11.30
C LEU A 16 13.70 9.91 11.19
N THR A 17 13.04 9.01 11.92
CA THR A 17 13.23 7.56 11.75
C THR A 17 12.66 7.08 10.41
N SER A 18 13.07 5.90 9.95
CA SER A 18 12.54 5.31 8.71
C SER A 18 11.01 5.16 8.72
N THR A 19 10.42 4.86 9.89
CA THR A 19 8.97 4.79 10.12
C THR A 19 8.29 6.16 9.94
N GLU A 20 8.87 7.22 10.49
CA GLU A 20 8.34 8.59 10.36
C GLU A 20 8.50 9.16 8.96
N LYS A 21 9.60 8.82 8.26
CA LYS A 21 9.83 9.21 6.86
C LYS A 21 8.72 8.72 5.92
N VAL A 22 8.16 7.54 6.19
CA VAL A 22 7.01 7.01 5.42
C VAL A 22 5.64 7.40 5.99
N GLY A 23 5.62 8.36 6.93
CA GLY A 23 4.38 8.94 7.47
C GLY A 23 3.68 8.11 8.53
N ARG A 24 4.37 7.15 9.17
CA ARG A 24 3.86 6.38 10.30
C ARG A 24 4.34 6.95 11.63
N TYR A 25 3.64 6.61 12.72
CA TYR A 25 4.02 7.05 14.07
C TYR A 25 4.95 6.03 14.73
N LEU A 26 5.87 6.48 15.59
CA LEU A 26 6.80 5.62 16.34
C LEU A 26 6.10 4.51 17.14
N LYS A 27 4.90 4.77 17.66
CA LYS A 27 4.09 3.76 18.35
C LYS A 27 3.69 2.56 17.48
N GLN A 28 3.90 2.64 16.15
CA GLN A 28 3.55 1.62 15.17
C GLN A 28 4.77 0.81 14.70
N SER A 29 5.96 1.10 15.20
CA SER A 29 7.21 0.44 14.74
C SER A 29 7.16 -1.08 14.92
N ASP A 30 6.67 -1.57 16.05
CA ASP A 30 6.56 -3.00 16.32
C ASP A 30 5.50 -3.67 15.43
N ASP A 31 4.42 -2.96 15.12
CA ASP A 31 3.33 -3.44 14.26
C ASP A 31 3.75 -3.48 12.77
N GLU A 32 4.70 -2.65 12.34
CA GLU A 32 5.26 -2.67 10.98
C GLU A 32 5.90 -4.02 10.62
N LEU A 33 6.41 -4.74 11.62
CA LEU A 33 6.99 -6.07 11.41
C LEU A 33 6.00 -7.06 10.82
N ASN A 34 4.69 -6.88 11.09
CA ASN A 34 3.63 -7.75 10.61
C ASN A 34 3.13 -7.38 9.19
N ILE A 35 3.50 -6.20 8.67
CA ILE A 35 3.06 -5.76 7.32
C ILE A 35 3.59 -6.71 6.25
N PHE A 36 4.87 -7.02 6.29
CA PHE A 36 5.49 -7.90 5.29
C PHE A 36 4.85 -9.29 5.29
N ASP A 37 4.59 -9.86 6.48
CA ASP A 37 3.98 -11.19 6.61
C ASP A 37 2.54 -11.19 6.07
N ASP A 38 1.79 -10.12 6.32
CA ASP A 38 0.44 -9.93 5.77
C ASP A 38 0.46 -9.85 4.24
N VAL A 39 1.39 -9.07 3.68
CA VAL A 39 1.59 -8.96 2.21
C VAL A 39 1.97 -10.30 1.60
N CYS A 40 2.91 -11.04 2.22
CA CYS A 40 3.31 -12.39 1.78
C CYS A 40 2.14 -13.38 1.76
N SER A 41 1.27 -13.32 2.75
CA SER A 41 0.09 -14.19 2.82
C SER A 41 -0.89 -13.99 1.66
N LYS A 42 -0.90 -12.81 1.05
CA LYS A 42 -1.80 -12.40 -0.05
C LYS A 42 -1.16 -12.52 -1.43
N LEU A 43 0.17 -12.48 -1.51
CA LEU A 43 0.94 -12.54 -2.76
C LEU A 43 1.91 -13.74 -2.76
N PRO A 44 1.44 -14.94 -3.10
CA PRO A 44 2.29 -16.14 -3.09
C PRO A 44 3.54 -16.04 -3.97
N ALA A 45 3.54 -15.19 -5.01
CA ALA A 45 4.69 -14.97 -5.87
C ALA A 45 5.93 -14.45 -5.11
N LEU A 46 5.76 -13.83 -3.92
CA LEU A 46 6.87 -13.36 -3.10
C LEU A 46 7.73 -14.51 -2.56
N THR A 47 7.17 -15.70 -2.42
CA THR A 47 7.84 -16.90 -1.92
C THR A 47 8.06 -17.96 -3.02
N GLN A 48 7.95 -17.57 -4.28
CA GLN A 48 8.29 -18.38 -5.45
C GLN A 48 9.61 -17.90 -6.03
N GLU A 49 10.48 -18.83 -6.42
CA GLU A 49 11.80 -18.51 -6.95
C GLU A 49 11.70 -17.83 -8.34
N GLY A 50 12.50 -16.79 -8.54
CA GLY A 50 12.72 -16.16 -9.86
C GLY A 50 11.59 -15.29 -10.37
N THR A 51 10.66 -14.86 -9.50
CA THR A 51 9.55 -13.96 -9.89
C THR A 51 10.01 -12.52 -10.04
N LEU A 52 9.27 -11.74 -10.84
CA LEU A 52 9.42 -10.29 -10.92
C LEU A 52 8.41 -9.61 -10.00
N ILE A 53 8.91 -8.90 -9.00
CA ILE A 53 8.12 -8.17 -8.01
C ILE A 53 8.33 -6.67 -8.23
N ILE A 54 7.26 -5.90 -8.26
CA ILE A 54 7.30 -4.43 -8.36
C ILE A 54 6.63 -3.84 -7.12
N ASP A 55 7.34 -2.98 -6.38
CA ASP A 55 6.80 -2.26 -5.24
C ASP A 55 6.71 -0.76 -5.57
N ILE A 56 5.50 -0.23 -5.66
CA ILE A 56 5.21 1.15 -6.07
C ILE A 56 4.96 2.01 -4.82
N GLY A 57 5.84 2.99 -4.60
CA GLY A 57 5.86 3.79 -3.38
C GLY A 57 6.39 2.98 -2.20
N CYS A 58 7.52 2.31 -2.41
CA CYS A 58 8.08 1.32 -1.48
C CYS A 58 8.52 1.95 -0.14
N GLY A 59 8.83 3.25 -0.12
CA GLY A 59 9.37 3.92 1.07
C GLY A 59 10.75 3.39 1.49
N CYS A 60 11.08 3.54 2.77
CA CYS A 60 12.38 3.13 3.31
C CYS A 60 12.30 2.41 4.67
N SER A 61 11.09 2.07 5.14
CA SER A 61 10.88 1.45 6.46
C SER A 61 11.07 -0.09 6.45
N ASP A 62 10.88 -0.73 7.56
CA ASP A 62 11.21 -2.17 7.72
C ASP A 62 10.46 -3.12 6.78
N PRO A 63 9.21 -2.90 6.38
CA PRO A 63 8.55 -3.77 5.40
C PRO A 63 9.31 -3.94 4.09
N VAL A 64 9.81 -2.84 3.51
CA VAL A 64 10.58 -2.92 2.25
C VAL A 64 11.95 -3.57 2.47
N LYS A 65 12.60 -3.37 3.62
CA LYS A 65 13.86 -4.05 3.96
C LYS A 65 13.65 -5.57 4.09
N LYS A 66 12.54 -6.00 4.70
CA LYS A 66 12.15 -7.43 4.73
C LYS A 66 11.86 -7.97 3.32
N LEU A 67 11.19 -7.20 2.46
CA LEU A 67 10.96 -7.57 1.06
C LEU A 67 12.28 -7.75 0.30
N ILE A 68 13.26 -6.87 0.52
CA ILE A 68 14.61 -6.97 -0.05
C ILE A 68 15.27 -8.29 0.38
N ASN A 69 15.29 -8.58 1.69
CA ASN A 69 15.86 -9.83 2.21
C ASN A 69 15.16 -11.07 1.66
N ASN A 70 13.83 -11.02 1.56
CA ASN A 70 13.03 -12.08 0.98
C ASN A 70 13.38 -12.31 -0.51
N SER A 71 13.56 -11.22 -1.28
CA SER A 71 13.92 -11.30 -2.69
C SER A 71 15.28 -11.99 -2.92
N HIS A 72 16.23 -11.82 -2.01
CA HIS A 72 17.49 -12.57 -2.03
C HIS A 72 17.27 -14.06 -1.77
N THR A 73 16.43 -14.39 -0.77
CA THR A 73 16.15 -15.76 -0.39
C THR A 73 15.54 -16.57 -1.55
N TYR A 74 14.60 -15.96 -2.25
CA TYR A 74 13.88 -16.59 -3.37
C TYR A 74 14.44 -16.23 -4.75
N LYS A 75 15.57 -15.53 -4.82
CA LYS A 75 16.21 -15.06 -6.07
C LYS A 75 15.24 -14.30 -6.99
N ASN A 76 14.38 -13.50 -6.40
CA ASN A 76 13.40 -12.71 -7.13
C ASN A 76 14.05 -11.45 -7.68
N ASN A 77 13.60 -11.00 -8.85
CA ASN A 77 13.94 -9.68 -9.37
C ASN A 77 13.01 -8.65 -8.73
N LEU A 78 13.55 -7.70 -7.98
CA LEU A 78 12.79 -6.70 -7.26
C LEU A 78 12.97 -5.31 -7.88
N VAL A 79 11.86 -4.68 -8.27
CA VAL A 79 11.83 -3.30 -8.77
C VAL A 79 11.19 -2.42 -7.71
N LEU A 80 11.96 -1.48 -7.17
CA LEU A 80 11.54 -0.53 -6.15
C LEU A 80 11.31 0.84 -6.80
N VAL A 81 10.10 1.36 -6.70
CA VAL A 81 9.71 2.63 -7.32
C VAL A 81 9.35 3.65 -6.23
N ASP A 82 10.13 4.70 -6.14
CA ASP A 82 9.91 5.83 -5.22
C ASP A 82 10.77 7.02 -5.68
N SER A 83 10.88 8.08 -4.87
CA SER A 83 11.82 9.18 -5.08
C SER A 83 13.27 8.73 -4.84
N LEU A 84 14.22 9.40 -5.50
CA LEU A 84 15.64 9.13 -5.32
C LEU A 84 16.06 9.20 -3.84
N GLU A 85 15.50 10.14 -3.10
CA GLU A 85 15.81 10.34 -1.69
C GLU A 85 15.35 9.16 -0.82
N MET A 86 14.17 8.59 -1.09
CA MET A 86 13.71 7.36 -0.42
C MET A 86 14.57 6.15 -0.81
N LEU A 87 14.82 5.98 -2.11
CA LEU A 87 15.58 4.84 -2.64
C LEU A 87 17.03 4.83 -2.18
N SER A 88 17.63 6.01 -1.93
CA SER A 88 19.01 6.12 -1.42
C SER A 88 19.20 5.59 0.01
N LEU A 89 18.10 5.47 0.77
CA LEU A 89 18.09 4.90 2.13
C LEU A 89 18.03 3.37 2.14
N LEU A 90 17.89 2.74 0.98
CA LEU A 90 17.80 1.28 0.82
C LEU A 90 19.12 0.71 0.30
N PRO A 91 19.46 -0.55 0.65
CA PRO A 91 20.66 -1.20 0.13
C PRO A 91 20.59 -1.42 -1.37
N ASP A 92 21.75 -1.47 -2.03
CA ASP A 92 21.91 -1.91 -3.42
C ASP A 92 22.20 -3.41 -3.46
N ALA A 93 21.70 -4.09 -4.49
CA ALA A 93 21.99 -5.49 -4.77
C ALA A 93 21.70 -5.85 -6.23
N ASP A 94 22.35 -6.89 -6.73
CA ASP A 94 22.28 -7.27 -8.16
C ASP A 94 20.88 -7.63 -8.64
N ASN A 95 20.01 -8.10 -7.75
CA ASN A 95 18.63 -8.46 -8.06
C ASN A 95 17.63 -7.31 -7.80
N ILE A 96 18.10 -6.11 -7.44
CA ILE A 96 17.27 -4.94 -7.13
C ILE A 96 17.46 -3.86 -8.20
N THR A 97 16.36 -3.41 -8.77
CA THR A 97 16.32 -2.23 -9.64
C THR A 97 15.60 -1.10 -8.92
N LYS A 98 16.30 -0.02 -8.62
CA LYS A 98 15.72 1.21 -8.05
C LYS A 98 15.34 2.16 -9.18
N VAL A 99 14.09 2.64 -9.18
CA VAL A 99 13.55 3.50 -10.24
C VAL A 99 12.99 4.78 -9.61
N ASP A 100 13.71 5.88 -9.82
CA ASP A 100 13.33 7.22 -9.35
C ASP A 100 12.31 7.84 -10.31
N ILE A 101 11.04 7.62 -10.03
CA ILE A 101 9.91 8.20 -10.76
C ILE A 101 8.71 8.44 -9.84
N LYS A 102 7.87 9.39 -10.22
CA LYS A 102 6.50 9.46 -9.72
C LYS A 102 5.59 8.62 -10.61
N PHE A 103 5.11 7.49 -10.09
CA PHE A 103 4.20 6.62 -10.85
C PHE A 103 2.79 7.26 -10.98
N PRO A 104 2.08 7.11 -12.12
CA PRO A 104 2.52 6.39 -13.33
C PRO A 104 3.43 7.23 -14.23
N ASP A 105 4.50 6.61 -14.70
CA ASP A 105 5.35 7.10 -15.77
C ASP A 105 5.14 6.28 -17.02
N LYS A 106 5.07 6.91 -18.19
CA LYS A 106 4.76 6.23 -19.46
C LYS A 106 5.86 5.23 -19.86
N SER A 107 7.12 5.61 -19.74
CA SER A 107 8.24 4.76 -20.16
C SER A 107 8.39 3.55 -19.23
N PHE A 108 8.13 3.74 -17.94
CA PHE A 108 8.10 2.66 -16.95
C PHE A 108 6.97 1.66 -17.27
N VAL A 109 5.75 2.16 -17.52
CA VAL A 109 4.61 1.29 -17.86
C VAL A 109 4.88 0.49 -19.13
N GLU A 110 5.44 1.11 -20.18
CA GLU A 110 5.82 0.43 -21.42
C GLU A 110 6.92 -0.62 -21.19
N THR A 111 7.92 -0.29 -20.35
CA THR A 111 9.03 -1.21 -20.03
C THR A 111 8.57 -2.46 -19.30
N TYR A 112 7.65 -2.30 -18.33
CA TYR A 112 7.20 -3.40 -17.46
C TYR A 112 5.83 -3.97 -17.83
N GLN A 113 5.26 -3.56 -18.95
CA GLN A 113 3.95 -4.06 -19.40
C GLN A 113 3.92 -5.58 -19.49
N SER A 114 2.92 -6.18 -18.84
CA SER A 114 2.68 -7.63 -18.81
C SER A 114 3.88 -8.48 -18.33
N LYS A 115 4.69 -7.96 -17.40
CA LYS A 115 5.88 -8.66 -16.89
C LYS A 115 5.82 -9.04 -15.40
N ALA A 116 5.07 -8.29 -14.57
CA ALA A 116 5.10 -8.48 -13.14
C ALA A 116 4.32 -9.73 -12.69
N ASP A 117 4.97 -10.54 -11.86
CA ASP A 117 4.34 -11.65 -11.10
C ASP A 117 3.54 -11.11 -9.92
N ALA A 118 4.12 -10.14 -9.21
CA ALA A 118 3.47 -9.47 -8.10
C ALA A 118 3.71 -7.96 -8.16
N ILE A 119 2.67 -7.20 -7.82
CA ILE A 119 2.75 -5.75 -7.63
C ILE A 119 2.26 -5.43 -6.23
N ILE A 120 3.03 -4.64 -5.49
CA ILE A 120 2.70 -4.15 -4.17
C ILE A 120 2.45 -2.65 -4.27
N VAL A 121 1.35 -2.18 -3.67
CA VAL A 121 1.02 -0.76 -3.48
C VAL A 121 0.48 -0.62 -2.06
N TYR A 122 1.35 -0.32 -1.10
CA TYR A 122 0.98 -0.32 0.31
C TYR A 122 1.01 1.10 0.90
N SER A 123 -0.11 1.58 1.43
CA SER A 123 -0.26 2.95 1.99
C SER A 123 0.00 4.10 1.01
N VAL A 124 -0.19 3.89 -0.30
CA VAL A 124 0.09 4.91 -1.34
C VAL A 124 -1.18 5.50 -1.93
N PHE A 125 -2.19 4.67 -2.17
CA PHE A 125 -3.36 5.05 -2.97
C PHE A 125 -4.13 6.25 -2.40
N GLN A 126 -4.20 6.40 -1.09
CA GLN A 126 -4.84 7.56 -0.45
C GLN A 126 -4.18 8.89 -0.82
N CYS A 127 -2.86 8.89 -1.01
CA CYS A 127 -2.12 10.09 -1.42
C CYS A 127 -2.45 10.43 -2.88
N VAL A 128 -2.48 9.41 -3.74
CA VAL A 128 -2.83 9.56 -5.15
C VAL A 128 -4.28 10.02 -5.32
N TYR A 129 -5.21 9.48 -4.54
CA TYR A 129 -6.62 9.86 -4.54
C TYR A 129 -6.82 11.35 -4.28
N GLN A 130 -6.09 11.90 -3.32
CA GLN A 130 -6.16 13.32 -2.99
C GLN A 130 -5.50 14.24 -4.04
N GLU A 131 -4.61 13.70 -4.86
CA GLU A 131 -3.92 14.44 -5.95
C GLU A 131 -4.65 14.42 -7.32
N ASN A 132 -5.82 13.80 -7.41
CA ASN A 132 -6.77 13.85 -8.54
C ASN A 132 -6.51 12.97 -9.78
N ASN A 133 -5.54 12.07 -9.81
CA ASN A 133 -5.38 11.17 -10.97
C ASN A 133 -5.37 9.70 -10.64
N PHE A 134 -6.17 9.31 -9.64
CA PHE A 134 -6.21 7.94 -9.12
C PHE A 134 -6.69 6.91 -10.15
N ILE A 135 -7.53 7.28 -11.12
CA ILE A 135 -7.99 6.36 -12.17
C ILE A 135 -6.84 5.98 -13.09
N LEU A 136 -6.06 6.96 -13.57
CA LEU A 136 -4.89 6.67 -14.40
C LEU A 136 -3.87 5.83 -13.63
N PHE A 137 -3.65 6.12 -12.35
CA PHE A 137 -2.78 5.34 -11.47
C PHE A 137 -3.27 3.89 -11.39
N ALA A 138 -4.53 3.67 -11.04
CA ALA A 138 -5.15 2.36 -10.91
C ALA A 138 -5.08 1.54 -12.22
N ASP A 139 -5.41 2.16 -13.36
CA ASP A 139 -5.37 1.51 -14.66
C ASP A 139 -3.94 1.16 -15.11
N SER A 140 -2.97 1.99 -14.74
CA SER A 140 -1.56 1.76 -15.08
C SER A 140 -0.97 0.59 -14.30
N LEU A 141 -1.38 0.36 -13.06
CA LEU A 141 -0.94 -0.78 -12.25
C LEU A 141 -1.26 -2.13 -12.92
N VAL A 142 -2.49 -2.32 -13.36
CA VAL A 142 -2.92 -3.62 -13.92
C VAL A 142 -2.30 -3.91 -15.29
N LYS A 143 -1.82 -2.89 -16.02
CA LYS A 143 -1.08 -3.09 -17.27
C LYS A 143 0.27 -3.80 -17.06
N LEU A 144 0.87 -3.66 -15.89
CA LEU A 144 2.15 -4.28 -15.55
C LEU A 144 2.03 -5.79 -15.31
N LEU A 145 0.82 -6.28 -14.94
CA LEU A 145 0.60 -7.68 -14.59
C LEU A 145 0.77 -8.60 -15.78
N LYS A 146 1.62 -9.63 -15.63
CA LYS A 146 1.63 -10.78 -16.55
C LYS A 146 0.41 -11.68 -16.34
N SER A 147 0.15 -12.62 -17.25
CA SER A 147 -0.82 -13.69 -17.02
C SER A 147 -0.42 -14.49 -15.78
N GLY A 148 -1.37 -14.77 -14.88
CA GLY A 148 -1.14 -15.38 -13.57
C GLY A 148 -0.64 -14.42 -12.49
N GLY A 149 -0.31 -13.17 -12.83
CA GLY A 149 0.20 -12.17 -11.88
C GLY A 149 -0.90 -11.58 -10.98
N SER A 150 -0.47 -11.03 -9.84
CA SER A 150 -1.36 -10.43 -8.86
C SER A 150 -0.89 -9.04 -8.40
N LEU A 151 -1.84 -8.13 -8.17
CA LEU A 151 -1.63 -6.81 -7.57
C LEU A 151 -2.31 -6.78 -6.21
N LEU A 152 -1.58 -6.33 -5.20
CA LEU A 152 -2.12 -5.99 -3.89
C LEU A 152 -2.13 -4.47 -3.72
N LEU A 153 -3.34 -3.89 -3.73
CA LEU A 153 -3.59 -2.49 -3.39
C LEU A 153 -4.03 -2.44 -1.94
N ALA A 154 -3.12 -2.13 -1.03
CA ALA A 154 -3.29 -2.38 0.39
C ALA A 154 -3.23 -1.12 1.27
N ASP A 155 -3.71 -1.28 2.48
CA ASP A 155 -3.78 -0.26 3.53
C ASP A 155 -4.60 0.96 3.10
N LEU A 156 -5.71 0.70 2.41
CA LEU A 156 -6.66 1.73 1.99
C LEU A 156 -7.49 2.20 3.18
N PRO A 157 -7.32 3.45 3.66
CA PRO A 157 -8.21 3.95 4.70
C PRO A 157 -9.64 4.03 4.16
N ASN A 158 -10.58 3.44 4.90
CA ASN A 158 -11.98 3.44 4.52
C ASN A 158 -12.81 4.11 5.62
N ILE A 159 -13.30 5.32 5.35
CA ILE A 159 -14.04 6.09 6.35
C ILE A 159 -15.37 5.42 6.72
N THR A 160 -16.03 4.75 5.79
CA THR A 160 -17.28 4.04 6.07
C THR A 160 -17.02 2.81 6.95
N LYS A 161 -15.95 2.04 6.68
CA LYS A 161 -15.53 0.93 7.56
C LYS A 161 -15.15 1.44 8.94
N LYS A 162 -14.41 2.57 9.02
CA LYS A 162 -14.08 3.22 10.30
C LYS A 162 -15.33 3.60 11.06
N LYS A 163 -16.35 4.18 10.42
CA LYS A 163 -17.65 4.50 11.04
C LYS A 163 -18.35 3.26 11.56
N ARG A 164 -18.42 2.17 10.77
CA ARG A 164 -19.00 0.89 11.24
C ARG A 164 -18.27 0.36 12.46
N PHE A 165 -16.94 0.36 12.46
CA PHE A 165 -16.13 -0.09 13.59
C PHE A 165 -16.38 0.76 14.84
N LEU A 166 -16.26 2.08 14.75
CA LEU A 166 -16.42 2.99 15.89
C LEU A 166 -17.85 3.04 16.45
N SER A 167 -18.87 2.65 15.65
CA SER A 167 -20.24 2.51 16.13
C SER A 167 -20.46 1.26 17.02
N SER A 168 -19.54 0.28 16.95
CA SER A 168 -19.61 -0.94 17.75
C SER A 168 -19.03 -0.73 19.15
N GLU A 169 -19.47 -1.54 20.14
CA GLU A 169 -18.90 -1.51 21.48
C GLU A 169 -17.40 -1.82 21.50
N GLN A 170 -16.97 -2.76 20.64
CA GLN A 170 -15.54 -3.09 20.47
C GLN A 170 -14.74 -1.90 19.94
N GLY A 171 -15.27 -1.19 18.97
CA GLY A 171 -14.61 0.00 18.39
C GLY A 171 -14.53 1.16 19.36
N LYS A 172 -15.57 1.40 20.15
CA LYS A 172 -15.59 2.40 21.23
C LYS A 172 -14.53 2.10 22.29
N LEU A 173 -14.45 0.83 22.73
CA LEU A 173 -13.44 0.38 23.69
C LEU A 173 -12.02 0.52 23.12
N PHE A 174 -11.81 0.10 21.87
CA PHE A 174 -10.53 0.27 21.17
C PHE A 174 -10.12 1.75 21.12
N HIS A 175 -11.04 2.64 20.73
CA HIS A 175 -10.75 4.07 20.63
C HIS A 175 -10.40 4.68 22.01
N LYS A 176 -11.13 4.31 23.05
CA LYS A 176 -10.85 4.73 24.43
C LYS A 176 -9.43 4.33 24.87
N ASN A 177 -9.04 3.10 24.61
CA ASN A 177 -7.71 2.59 24.96
C ASN A 177 -6.59 3.26 24.15
N TRP A 178 -6.84 3.47 22.84
CA TRP A 178 -5.86 4.07 21.94
C TRP A 178 -5.65 5.57 22.20
N SER A 179 -6.73 6.32 22.43
CA SER A 179 -6.69 7.77 22.68
C SER A 179 -6.33 8.13 24.13
N GLN A 180 -6.34 7.15 25.05
CA GLN A 180 -6.21 7.37 26.49
C GLN A 180 -7.22 8.41 27.03
N GLY A 181 -8.34 8.56 26.34
CA GLY A 181 -9.40 9.52 26.63
C GLY A 181 -10.73 8.86 26.98
N GLU A 182 -11.62 9.62 27.61
CA GLU A 182 -12.98 9.15 27.92
C GLU A 182 -13.99 9.41 26.79
N ASN A 183 -13.64 10.25 25.83
CA ASN A 183 -14.54 10.63 24.76
C ASN A 183 -14.74 9.48 23.77
N VAL A 184 -15.99 9.13 23.52
CA VAL A 184 -16.38 8.22 22.45
C VAL A 184 -16.52 9.03 21.16
N PRO A 185 -15.91 8.62 20.04
CA PRO A 185 -16.06 9.36 18.79
C PRO A 185 -17.52 9.37 18.35
N GLU A 186 -18.04 10.54 18.04
CA GLU A 186 -19.35 10.68 17.43
C GLU A 186 -19.29 10.18 15.99
N VAL A 187 -20.22 9.31 15.62
CA VAL A 187 -20.31 8.75 14.27
C VAL A 187 -21.53 9.33 13.57
N ASN A 188 -21.26 10.19 12.59
CA ASN A 188 -22.30 10.77 11.75
C ASN A 188 -22.45 9.97 10.44
N TRP A 189 -23.62 9.29 10.30
CA TRP A 189 -23.99 8.60 9.06
C TRP A 189 -24.53 9.59 8.03
N ASN A 190 -24.43 9.22 6.76
CA ASN A 190 -24.89 10.05 5.63
C ASN A 190 -24.21 11.42 5.50
N GLN A 191 -23.05 11.58 6.13
CA GLN A 191 -22.21 12.76 5.97
C GLN A 191 -21.09 12.47 4.99
N PHE A 192 -21.02 13.26 3.93
CA PHE A 192 -19.91 13.22 2.97
C PHE A 192 -18.66 13.83 3.59
N GLU A 193 -17.56 13.12 3.52
CA GLU A 193 -16.24 13.58 3.98
C GLU A 193 -15.33 13.74 2.76
N ALA A 194 -15.23 14.97 2.27
CA ALA A 194 -14.44 15.29 1.08
C ALA A 194 -12.97 14.83 1.23
N GLY A 195 -12.43 14.21 0.18
CA GLY A 195 -11.05 13.73 0.17
C GLY A 195 -10.80 12.42 0.93
N SER A 196 -11.82 11.84 1.56
CA SER A 196 -11.73 10.52 2.21
C SER A 196 -12.13 9.40 1.27
N LEU A 197 -11.42 8.27 1.35
CA LEU A 197 -11.83 7.03 0.70
C LEU A 197 -12.95 6.38 1.50
N ASP A 198 -13.92 5.84 0.80
CA ASP A 198 -15.10 5.20 1.37
C ASP A 198 -15.43 3.87 0.65
N ASP A 199 -16.51 3.20 1.08
CA ASP A 199 -16.96 1.96 0.44
C ASP A 199 -17.26 2.14 -1.04
N SER A 200 -17.77 3.30 -1.47
CA SER A 200 -18.14 3.53 -2.87
C SER A 200 -16.91 3.48 -3.79
N LEU A 201 -15.81 4.07 -3.34
CA LEU A 201 -14.55 4.01 -4.08
C LEU A 201 -13.95 2.60 -4.12
N VAL A 202 -13.97 1.90 -2.98
CA VAL A 202 -13.49 0.50 -2.92
C VAL A 202 -14.29 -0.38 -3.89
N MET A 203 -15.62 -0.29 -3.86
CA MET A 203 -16.49 -1.06 -4.76
C MET A 203 -16.31 -0.65 -6.22
N MET A 204 -16.13 0.65 -6.50
CA MET A 204 -15.84 1.14 -7.85
C MET A 204 -14.54 0.53 -8.40
N LEU A 205 -13.46 0.45 -7.63
CA LEU A 205 -12.20 -0.17 -8.05
C LEU A 205 -12.37 -1.66 -8.34
N LEU A 206 -13.05 -2.41 -7.45
CA LEU A 206 -13.35 -3.83 -7.66
C LEU A 206 -14.12 -4.05 -8.97
N MET A 207 -15.19 -3.29 -9.18
CA MET A 207 -16.02 -3.41 -10.39
C MET A 207 -15.25 -2.99 -11.64
N ARG A 208 -14.47 -1.91 -11.58
CA ARG A 208 -13.68 -1.43 -12.69
C ARG A 208 -12.71 -2.50 -13.20
N TYR A 209 -11.94 -3.10 -12.31
CA TYR A 209 -11.00 -4.14 -12.69
C TYR A 209 -11.69 -5.40 -13.22
N ARG A 210 -12.84 -5.79 -12.67
CA ARG A 210 -13.65 -6.90 -13.22
C ARG A 210 -14.13 -6.63 -14.64
N GLN A 211 -14.58 -5.40 -14.93
CA GLN A 211 -14.97 -4.99 -16.29
C GLN A 211 -13.78 -4.99 -17.26
N MET A 212 -12.56 -4.84 -16.76
CA MET A 212 -11.32 -4.96 -17.54
C MET A 212 -10.83 -6.41 -17.70
N GLY A 213 -11.56 -7.39 -17.14
CA GLY A 213 -11.23 -8.82 -17.27
C GLY A 213 -10.34 -9.37 -16.17
N TYR A 214 -10.18 -8.68 -15.04
CA TYR A 214 -9.42 -9.17 -13.88
C TYR A 214 -10.35 -9.76 -12.82
N GLU A 215 -9.85 -10.74 -12.05
CA GLU A 215 -10.50 -11.16 -10.81
C GLU A 215 -10.11 -10.21 -9.68
N THR A 216 -11.09 -9.85 -8.84
CA THR A 216 -10.86 -8.91 -7.74
C THR A 216 -11.50 -9.39 -6.46
N TYR A 217 -10.79 -9.19 -5.35
CA TYR A 217 -11.21 -9.60 -4.03
C TYR A 217 -10.95 -8.48 -3.03
N LEU A 218 -11.89 -8.26 -2.12
CA LEU A 218 -11.67 -7.50 -0.91
C LEU A 218 -11.15 -8.48 0.14
N VAL A 219 -9.92 -8.27 0.61
CA VAL A 219 -9.26 -9.19 1.54
C VAL A 219 -8.99 -8.50 2.87
N PRO A 220 -9.24 -9.16 4.01
CA PRO A 220 -8.98 -8.56 5.31
C PRO A 220 -7.48 -8.39 5.57
N GLN A 221 -7.14 -7.35 6.33
CA GLN A 221 -5.80 -7.21 6.90
C GLN A 221 -5.62 -8.14 8.11
N ASN A 222 -4.38 -8.52 8.39
CA ASN A 222 -4.03 -9.22 9.61
C ASN A 222 -4.46 -8.38 10.83
N LYS A 223 -5.11 -9.02 11.79
CA LYS A 223 -5.61 -8.36 13.02
C LYS A 223 -4.51 -7.72 13.87
N GLN A 224 -3.27 -8.15 13.69
CA GLN A 224 -2.09 -7.57 14.36
C GLN A 224 -1.65 -6.24 13.75
N LEU A 225 -2.20 -5.85 12.59
CA LEU A 225 -1.94 -4.53 12.02
C LEU A 225 -2.76 -3.46 12.75
N PRO A 226 -2.18 -2.29 13.04
CA PRO A 226 -2.75 -1.31 13.99
C PRO A 226 -4.09 -0.73 13.56
N PHE A 227 -4.35 -0.70 12.25
CA PHE A 227 -5.56 -0.12 11.67
C PHE A 227 -6.41 -1.11 10.87
N SER A 228 -6.21 -2.43 11.05
CA SER A 228 -6.91 -3.48 10.30
C SER A 228 -8.45 -3.35 10.30
N ASN A 229 -9.00 -2.80 11.40
CA ASN A 229 -10.45 -2.59 11.55
C ASN A 229 -10.99 -1.37 10.77
N THR A 230 -10.11 -0.56 10.16
CA THR A 230 -10.48 0.69 9.47
C THR A 230 -9.88 0.78 8.06
N ARG A 231 -9.13 -0.25 7.65
CA ARG A 231 -8.44 -0.33 6.38
C ARG A 231 -9.00 -1.46 5.53
N GLU A 232 -8.86 -1.34 4.22
CA GLU A 232 -9.23 -2.36 3.25
C GLU A 232 -8.03 -2.70 2.36
N ASP A 233 -7.96 -3.96 1.92
CA ASP A 233 -7.01 -4.40 0.91
C ASP A 233 -7.75 -4.99 -0.28
N ILE A 234 -7.35 -4.59 -1.49
CA ILE A 234 -7.87 -5.11 -2.75
C ILE A 234 -6.80 -5.99 -3.38
N LEU A 235 -7.13 -7.25 -3.61
CA LEU A 235 -6.32 -8.19 -4.38
C LEU A 235 -6.90 -8.29 -5.80
N VAL A 236 -6.06 -8.05 -6.81
CA VAL A 236 -6.40 -8.16 -8.23
C VAL A 236 -5.57 -9.27 -8.86
N ARG A 237 -6.18 -10.15 -9.63
CA ARG A 237 -5.50 -11.24 -10.35
C ARG A 237 -5.80 -11.19 -11.84
N LYS A 238 -4.77 -11.41 -12.64
CA LYS A 238 -4.87 -11.58 -14.09
C LYS A 238 -4.79 -13.08 -14.41
N TRP A 239 -5.75 -13.58 -15.19
CA TRP A 239 -5.71 -14.96 -15.71
C TRP A 239 -4.65 -15.14 -16.80
#